data_a3cef1e961e0694953d440e2f6da6072
#
_entry.id   a3cef1e961e0694953d440e2f6da6072
#
_cell.length_a   1.000
_cell.length_b   1.000
_cell.length_c   1.000
_cell.angle_alpha   90.00
_cell.angle_beta   90.00
_cell.angle_gamma   90.00
#
_symmetry.space_group_name_H-M   'P 1'
#
loop_
_entity.id
_entity.type
_entity.pdbx_description
1 polymer ?
#
loop_
_entity_poly.entity_id
_entity_poly.type
_entity_poly.pdbx_seq_one_letter_code
_entity_poly.pdbx_strand_id
1 'polypeptide(L)'
;MPQKPLQISVKKESGQTGPPQISRQELLASIRSLQDDVGQISELASEEKQVVAVFFESLLKLMQPLAKTMPVSPVALPEEMGNVVQANIDPTGHLVILYQDGQVDLKNLSEEAHRDLMISVMIDVMPKFKQLTSAHRRKIEKRIDFLSSVTKELQKISKAFSTATT
;
A
#
# COMPACT_ATOMS: atom_id res chain seq x y z
N MET A 1 9.11 -90.10 -8.47
CA MET A 1 8.41 -88.99 -7.83
C MET A 1 8.34 -87.85 -8.81
N PRO A 2 7.22 -87.53 -9.44
CA PRO A 2 7.16 -86.43 -10.39
C PRO A 2 6.86 -85.10 -9.61
N GLN A 3 7.70 -84.12 -9.88
CA GLN A 3 7.56 -82.74 -9.37
C GLN A 3 6.40 -82.02 -10.10
N LYS A 4 5.52 -81.41 -9.32
CA LYS A 4 4.44 -80.53 -9.78
C LYS A 4 5.03 -79.17 -10.21
N PRO A 5 4.63 -78.61 -11.38
CA PRO A 5 5.04 -77.27 -11.77
C PRO A 5 4.21 -76.23 -10.98
N LEU A 6 4.91 -75.23 -10.43
CA LEU A 6 4.35 -74.06 -9.85
C LEU A 6 3.71 -73.17 -10.96
N GLN A 7 2.39 -73.00 -10.90
CA GLN A 7 1.70 -72.00 -11.74
C GLN A 7 1.83 -70.62 -11.06
N ILE A 8 2.63 -69.78 -11.68
CA ILE A 8 2.68 -68.35 -11.29
C ILE A 8 1.51 -67.65 -12.04
N SER A 9 0.47 -67.32 -11.27
CA SER A 9 -0.63 -66.44 -11.76
C SER A 9 -0.08 -65.04 -11.86
N VAL A 10 0.25 -64.58 -13.04
CA VAL A 10 0.53 -63.18 -13.36
C VAL A 10 -0.81 -62.46 -13.38
N LYS A 11 -1.11 -61.73 -12.30
CA LYS A 11 -2.22 -60.81 -12.23
C LYS A 11 -1.91 -59.61 -13.12
N LYS A 12 -2.52 -59.55 -14.29
CA LYS A 12 -2.42 -58.45 -15.22
C LYS A 12 -3.17 -57.26 -14.61
N GLU A 13 -2.47 -56.39 -13.93
CA GLU A 13 -2.97 -55.04 -13.62
C GLU A 13 -2.98 -54.22 -14.89
N SER A 14 -4.15 -54.10 -15.49
CA SER A 14 -4.41 -53.16 -16.58
C SER A 14 -4.43 -51.73 -16.00
N GLY A 15 -3.25 -51.12 -15.92
CA GLY A 15 -3.15 -49.70 -15.69
C GLY A 15 -3.68 -48.91 -16.88
N GLN A 16 -4.92 -48.51 -16.82
CA GLN A 16 -5.45 -47.46 -17.70
C GLN A 16 -4.89 -46.11 -17.25
N THR A 17 -3.74 -45.73 -17.80
CA THR A 17 -3.26 -44.34 -17.79
C THR A 17 -3.83 -43.61 -19.00
N GLY A 18 -5.14 -43.42 -19.02
CA GLY A 18 -5.79 -42.41 -19.87
C GLY A 18 -5.90 -41.10 -19.12
N PRO A 19 -5.87 -39.96 -19.80
CA PRO A 19 -6.16 -38.67 -19.12
C PRO A 19 -7.52 -38.78 -18.45
N PRO A 20 -7.72 -38.14 -17.25
CA PRO A 20 -8.98 -38.24 -16.53
C PRO A 20 -10.12 -37.75 -17.43
N GLN A 21 -11.02 -38.62 -17.80
CA GLN A 21 -12.21 -38.27 -18.59
C GLN A 21 -13.21 -37.62 -17.64
N ILE A 22 -13.20 -36.28 -17.62
CA ILE A 22 -14.21 -35.50 -16.90
C ILE A 22 -15.57 -35.73 -17.60
N SER A 23 -16.57 -36.11 -16.82
CA SER A 23 -17.90 -36.28 -17.37
C SER A 23 -18.48 -34.94 -17.86
N ARG A 24 -19.39 -34.99 -18.84
CA ARG A 24 -20.06 -33.79 -19.35
C ARG A 24 -20.75 -33.00 -18.25
N GLN A 25 -21.31 -33.68 -17.25
CA GLN A 25 -21.98 -33.04 -16.11
C GLN A 25 -21.00 -32.35 -15.14
N GLU A 26 -19.86 -32.98 -14.88
CA GLU A 26 -18.79 -32.40 -14.06
C GLU A 26 -18.19 -31.17 -14.73
N LEU A 27 -18.00 -31.20 -16.05
CA LEU A 27 -17.55 -30.06 -16.83
C LEU A 27 -18.54 -28.89 -16.74
N LEU A 28 -19.84 -29.17 -16.91
CA LEU A 28 -20.87 -28.11 -16.78
C LEU A 28 -20.96 -27.53 -15.36
N ALA A 29 -20.83 -28.35 -14.32
CA ALA A 29 -20.79 -27.90 -12.94
C ALA A 29 -19.56 -27.02 -12.67
N SER A 30 -18.40 -27.42 -13.17
CA SER A 30 -17.15 -26.66 -13.08
C SER A 30 -17.24 -25.29 -13.79
N ILE A 31 -17.85 -25.26 -14.99
CA ILE A 31 -18.07 -24.00 -15.72
C ILE A 31 -19.00 -23.05 -14.96
N ARG A 32 -20.07 -23.57 -14.34
CA ARG A 32 -20.97 -22.73 -13.52
C ARG A 32 -20.25 -22.17 -12.31
N SER A 33 -19.50 -22.99 -11.59
CA SER A 33 -18.70 -22.53 -10.45
C SER A 33 -17.70 -21.45 -10.88
N LEU A 34 -17.02 -21.66 -12.01
CA LEU A 34 -16.10 -20.64 -12.54
C LEU A 34 -16.81 -19.34 -12.92
N GLN A 35 -18.04 -19.40 -13.44
CA GLN A 35 -18.83 -18.22 -13.76
C GLN A 35 -19.19 -17.43 -12.50
N ASP A 36 -19.58 -18.12 -11.42
CA ASP A 36 -19.90 -17.51 -10.13
C ASP A 36 -18.64 -16.88 -9.52
N ASP A 37 -17.50 -17.58 -9.55
CA ASP A 37 -16.22 -17.09 -9.07
C ASP A 37 -15.76 -15.83 -9.82
N VAL A 38 -15.87 -15.81 -11.15
CA VAL A 38 -15.55 -14.65 -11.98
C VAL A 38 -16.47 -13.46 -11.66
N GLY A 39 -17.74 -13.70 -11.41
CA GLY A 39 -18.69 -12.67 -10.96
C GLY A 39 -18.25 -12.04 -9.64
N GLN A 40 -17.93 -12.85 -8.65
CA GLN A 40 -17.45 -12.40 -7.33
C GLN A 40 -16.13 -11.62 -7.43
N ILE A 41 -15.17 -12.11 -8.22
CA ILE A 41 -13.89 -11.41 -8.45
C ILE A 41 -14.13 -10.03 -9.05
N SER A 42 -15.06 -9.92 -10.00
CA SER A 42 -15.39 -8.63 -10.64
C SER A 42 -15.99 -7.63 -9.64
N GLU A 43 -16.88 -8.09 -8.77
CA GLU A 43 -17.47 -7.23 -7.71
C GLU A 43 -16.41 -6.78 -6.71
N LEU A 44 -15.57 -7.71 -6.22
CA LEU A 44 -14.48 -7.40 -5.29
C LEU A 44 -13.45 -6.45 -5.89
N ALA A 45 -13.09 -6.60 -7.15
CA ALA A 45 -12.18 -5.70 -7.84
C ALA A 45 -12.75 -4.28 -7.97
N SER A 46 -14.06 -4.16 -8.18
CA SER A 46 -14.73 -2.86 -8.21
C SER A 46 -14.75 -2.19 -6.84
N GLU A 47 -15.03 -2.95 -5.78
CA GLU A 47 -15.01 -2.47 -4.39
C GLU A 47 -13.60 -2.05 -3.98
N GLU A 48 -12.60 -2.86 -4.25
CA GLU A 48 -11.19 -2.53 -3.99
C GLU A 48 -10.81 -1.21 -4.64
N LYS A 49 -11.16 -1.01 -5.92
CA LYS A 49 -10.88 0.23 -6.64
C LYS A 49 -11.44 1.47 -5.93
N GLN A 50 -12.67 1.39 -5.43
CA GLN A 50 -13.30 2.49 -4.71
C GLN A 50 -12.63 2.76 -3.37
N VAL A 51 -12.39 1.73 -2.57
CA VAL A 51 -11.76 1.86 -1.25
C VAL A 51 -10.36 2.44 -1.36
N VAL A 52 -9.56 1.94 -2.29
CA VAL A 52 -8.19 2.40 -2.53
C VAL A 52 -8.17 3.86 -3.00
N ALA A 53 -9.07 4.26 -3.90
CA ALA A 53 -9.15 5.63 -4.38
C ALA A 53 -9.52 6.61 -3.26
N VAL A 54 -10.52 6.29 -2.44
CA VAL A 54 -10.95 7.12 -1.29
C VAL A 54 -9.84 7.22 -0.25
N PHE A 55 -9.15 6.13 0.03
CA PHE A 55 -8.03 6.13 0.98
C PHE A 55 -6.89 7.03 0.48
N PHE A 56 -6.50 6.89 -0.79
CA PHE A 56 -5.44 7.68 -1.39
C PHE A 56 -5.77 9.19 -1.39
N GLU A 57 -6.96 9.56 -1.83
CA GLU A 57 -7.43 10.95 -1.80
C GLU A 57 -7.42 11.52 -0.38
N SER A 58 -7.84 10.73 0.61
CA SER A 58 -7.83 11.13 2.01
C SER A 58 -6.40 11.35 2.51
N LEU A 59 -5.45 10.49 2.14
CA LEU A 59 -4.04 10.64 2.48
C LEU A 59 -3.47 11.94 1.88
N LEU A 60 -3.73 12.22 0.62
CA LEU A 60 -3.27 13.44 -0.04
C LEU A 60 -3.82 14.71 0.63
N LYS A 61 -5.10 14.72 1.00
CA LYS A 61 -5.72 15.81 1.76
C LYS A 61 -5.06 16.03 3.12
N LEU A 62 -4.67 14.95 3.81
CA LEU A 62 -3.94 15.04 5.08
C LEU A 62 -2.50 15.53 4.88
N MET A 63 -1.85 15.21 3.77
CA MET A 63 -0.50 15.65 3.48
C MET A 63 -0.42 17.16 3.20
N GLN A 64 -1.39 17.74 2.52
CA GLN A 64 -1.37 19.13 2.07
C GLN A 64 -0.93 20.14 3.14
N PRO A 65 -1.49 20.15 4.38
CA PRO A 65 -1.08 21.11 5.42
C PRO A 65 0.22 20.74 6.13
N LEU A 66 0.71 19.51 6.01
CA LEU A 66 1.76 18.95 6.86
C LEU A 66 3.09 18.73 6.14
N ALA A 67 3.05 18.39 4.86
CA ALA A 67 4.24 18.03 4.10
C ALA A 67 4.12 18.49 2.65
N LYS A 68 5.23 19.03 2.13
CA LYS A 68 5.35 19.30 0.68
C LYS A 68 5.59 18.00 -0.11
N THR A 69 6.37 17.09 0.46
CA THR A 69 6.69 15.78 -0.11
C THR A 69 6.92 14.78 1.02
N MET A 70 6.70 13.50 0.73
CA MET A 70 7.00 12.39 1.63
C MET A 70 7.98 11.44 0.96
N PRO A 71 9.08 11.04 1.63
CA PRO A 71 10.03 10.10 1.07
C PRO A 71 9.42 8.71 0.99
N VAL A 72 9.62 8.06 -0.16
CA VAL A 72 9.26 6.67 -0.42
C VAL A 72 10.52 5.83 -0.41
N SER A 73 10.51 4.72 0.32
CA SER A 73 11.64 3.79 0.35
C SER A 73 11.81 3.11 -1.01
N PRO A 74 13.01 3.04 -1.58
CA PRO A 74 13.23 2.32 -2.84
C PRO A 74 12.75 0.86 -2.79
N VAL A 75 12.80 0.22 -1.62
CA VAL A 75 12.33 -1.16 -1.41
C VAL A 75 10.82 -1.32 -1.57
N ALA A 76 10.06 -0.22 -1.45
CA ALA A 76 8.60 -0.23 -1.66
C ALA A 76 8.22 -0.13 -3.15
N LEU A 77 9.19 0.08 -4.02
CA LEU A 77 8.97 0.18 -5.45
C LEU A 77 9.20 -1.18 -6.13
N PRO A 78 8.49 -1.49 -7.23
CA PRO A 78 8.69 -2.70 -8.01
C PRO A 78 10.13 -2.84 -8.52
N GLU A 79 10.68 -4.05 -8.50
CA GLU A 79 12.05 -4.33 -8.96
C GLU A 79 12.27 -3.97 -10.44
N GLU A 80 11.21 -4.02 -11.24
CA GLU A 80 11.23 -3.66 -12.67
C GLU A 80 11.56 -2.19 -12.91
N MET A 81 11.42 -1.33 -11.89
CA MET A 81 11.81 0.08 -11.98
C MET A 81 13.33 0.30 -11.96
N GLY A 82 14.12 -0.76 -11.69
CA GLY A 82 15.57 -0.68 -11.71
C GLY A 82 16.19 0.03 -10.50
N ASN A 83 17.35 0.62 -10.67
CA ASN A 83 18.14 1.19 -9.58
C ASN A 83 17.64 2.59 -9.19
N VAL A 84 16.66 2.65 -8.30
CA VAL A 84 16.14 3.89 -7.73
C VAL A 84 17.03 4.36 -6.59
N VAL A 85 17.49 5.61 -6.66
CA VAL A 85 18.27 6.26 -5.60
C VAL A 85 17.36 6.96 -4.61
N GLN A 86 16.34 7.65 -5.11
CA GLN A 86 15.42 8.42 -4.30
C GLN A 86 14.03 8.43 -4.93
N ALA A 87 13.00 8.33 -4.11
CA ALA A 87 11.62 8.52 -4.52
C ALA A 87 10.87 9.37 -3.50
N ASN A 88 9.97 10.23 -3.97
CA ASN A 88 9.15 11.09 -3.13
C ASN A 88 7.74 11.20 -3.72
N ILE A 89 6.74 11.13 -2.86
CA ILE A 89 5.36 11.44 -3.25
C ILE A 89 5.02 12.87 -2.81
N ASP A 90 4.34 13.62 -3.68
CA ASP A 90 3.83 14.95 -3.38
C ASP A 90 2.34 14.94 -2.99
N PRO A 91 1.79 16.03 -2.41
CA PRO A 91 0.38 16.11 -2.03
C PRO A 91 -0.60 16.13 -3.20
N THR A 92 -0.13 16.17 -4.43
CA THR A 92 -0.95 16.09 -5.66
C THR A 92 -1.06 14.67 -6.19
N GLY A 93 -0.34 13.71 -5.57
CA GLY A 93 -0.36 12.31 -5.93
C GLY A 93 0.65 11.90 -6.98
N HIS A 94 1.66 12.73 -7.22
CA HIS A 94 2.75 12.39 -8.13
C HIS A 94 3.91 11.78 -7.36
N LEU A 95 4.41 10.67 -7.88
CA LEU A 95 5.63 10.02 -7.42
C LEU A 95 6.79 10.48 -8.32
N VAL A 96 7.74 11.20 -7.72
CA VAL A 96 8.99 11.62 -8.37
C VAL A 96 10.06 10.59 -8.04
N ILE A 97 10.68 10.01 -9.05
CA ILE A 97 11.69 8.95 -8.91
C ILE A 97 13.00 9.44 -9.52
N LEU A 98 14.07 9.37 -8.75
CA LEU A 98 15.44 9.62 -9.22
C LEU A 98 16.19 8.30 -9.35
N TYR A 99 16.68 8.00 -10.53
CA TYR A 99 17.47 6.81 -10.83
C TYR A 99 18.97 7.06 -10.68
N GLN A 100 19.73 5.97 -10.59
CA GLN A 100 21.20 6.02 -10.42
C GLN A 100 21.92 6.67 -11.59
N ASP A 101 21.37 6.62 -12.79
CA ASP A 101 21.88 7.27 -13.99
C ASP A 101 21.58 8.78 -14.07
N GLY A 102 20.89 9.33 -13.05
CA GLY A 102 20.48 10.72 -12.98
C GLY A 102 19.17 11.03 -13.71
N GLN A 103 18.51 10.03 -14.30
CA GLN A 103 17.18 10.22 -14.88
C GLN A 103 16.14 10.47 -13.79
N VAL A 104 15.15 11.30 -14.11
CA VAL A 104 14.00 11.58 -13.24
C VAL A 104 12.74 11.14 -13.96
N ASP A 105 11.93 10.32 -13.29
CA ASP A 105 10.61 9.90 -13.77
C ASP A 105 9.52 10.48 -12.87
N LEU A 106 8.38 10.81 -13.45
CA LEU A 106 7.21 11.33 -12.76
C LEU A 106 6.01 10.44 -13.07
N LYS A 107 5.47 9.79 -12.05
CA LYS A 107 4.28 8.92 -12.17
C LYS A 107 3.10 9.50 -11.43
N ASN A 108 1.98 9.62 -12.12
CA ASN A 108 0.72 9.96 -11.49
C ASN A 108 0.11 8.70 -10.85
N LEU A 109 0.12 8.62 -9.53
CA LEU A 109 -0.42 7.46 -8.80
C LEU A 109 -1.95 7.34 -8.86
N SER A 110 -2.67 8.38 -9.29
CA SER A 110 -4.13 8.33 -9.48
C SER A 110 -4.55 7.54 -10.72
N GLU A 111 -3.62 7.24 -11.62
CA GLU A 111 -3.91 6.45 -12.82
C GLU A 111 -4.10 4.97 -12.49
N GLU A 112 -5.07 4.34 -13.15
CA GLU A 112 -5.42 2.93 -12.92
C GLU A 112 -4.24 1.98 -13.17
N ALA A 113 -3.40 2.29 -14.15
CA ALA A 113 -2.18 1.53 -14.46
C ALA A 113 -1.16 1.50 -13.31
N HIS A 114 -1.23 2.45 -12.36
CA HIS A 114 -0.30 2.57 -11.23
C HIS A 114 -0.93 2.13 -9.90
N ARG A 115 -2.05 1.40 -9.89
CA ARG A 115 -2.77 1.01 -8.67
C ARG A 115 -1.89 0.23 -7.69
N ASP A 116 -1.22 -0.80 -8.15
CA ASP A 116 -0.36 -1.64 -7.30
C ASP A 116 0.81 -0.85 -6.74
N LEU A 117 1.41 0.02 -7.57
CA LEU A 117 2.45 0.95 -7.15
C LEU A 117 1.92 1.93 -6.09
N MET A 118 0.72 2.48 -6.30
CA MET A 118 0.07 3.37 -5.33
C MET A 118 -0.12 2.68 -3.98
N ILE A 119 -0.63 1.43 -3.96
CA ILE A 119 -0.83 0.66 -2.73
C ILE A 119 0.51 0.45 -2.01
N SER A 120 1.56 0.05 -2.72
CA SER A 120 2.89 -0.15 -2.15
C SER A 120 3.47 1.12 -1.55
N VAL A 121 3.36 2.25 -2.26
CA VAL A 121 3.79 3.57 -1.79
C VAL A 121 3.02 3.98 -0.54
N MET A 122 1.70 3.77 -0.50
CA MET A 122 0.86 4.12 0.65
C MET A 122 1.23 3.32 1.90
N ILE A 123 1.48 2.02 1.76
CA ILE A 123 1.91 1.16 2.87
C ILE A 123 3.24 1.67 3.47
N ASP A 124 4.19 2.09 2.62
CA ASP A 124 5.48 2.61 3.06
C ASP A 124 5.38 4.02 3.70
N VAL A 125 4.54 4.89 3.15
CA VAL A 125 4.40 6.29 3.58
C VAL A 125 3.62 6.43 4.89
N MET A 126 2.64 5.57 5.16
CA MET A 126 1.76 5.69 6.34
C MET A 126 2.50 5.74 7.69
N PRO A 127 3.47 4.87 7.99
CA PRO A 127 4.23 4.97 9.24
C PRO A 127 5.05 6.26 9.32
N LYS A 128 5.63 6.70 8.21
CA LYS A 128 6.42 7.94 8.12
C LYS A 128 5.53 9.15 8.34
N PHE A 129 4.32 9.13 7.80
CA PHE A 129 3.32 10.18 8.00
C PHE A 129 2.93 10.31 9.48
N LYS A 130 2.72 9.19 10.18
CA LYS A 130 2.47 9.18 11.62
C LYS A 130 3.61 9.82 12.43
N GLN A 131 4.85 9.55 12.05
CA GLN A 131 6.02 10.16 12.68
C GLN A 131 6.08 11.68 12.43
N LEU A 132 5.83 12.09 11.17
CA LEU A 132 5.80 13.49 10.78
C LEU A 132 4.75 14.29 11.54
N THR A 133 3.52 13.78 11.64
CA THR A 133 2.43 14.43 12.37
C THR A 133 2.75 14.58 13.85
N SER A 134 3.34 13.54 14.46
CA SER A 134 3.77 13.58 15.87
C SER A 134 4.87 14.62 16.10
N ALA A 135 5.85 14.71 15.20
CA ALA A 135 6.92 15.71 15.27
C ALA A 135 6.37 17.14 15.09
N HIS A 136 5.45 17.32 14.14
CA HIS A 136 4.81 18.61 13.90
C HIS A 136 3.99 19.09 15.10
N ARG A 137 3.20 18.20 15.70
CA ARG A 137 2.44 18.47 16.92
C ARG A 137 3.36 18.92 18.06
N ARG A 138 4.44 18.18 18.34
CA ARG A 138 5.42 18.55 19.38
C ARG A 138 6.04 19.92 19.13
N LYS A 139 6.30 20.28 17.86
CA LYS A 139 6.84 21.58 17.50
C LYS A 139 5.85 22.71 17.80
N ILE A 140 4.56 22.50 17.52
CA ILE A 140 3.49 23.46 17.84
C ILE A 140 3.34 23.60 19.36
N GLU A 141 3.28 22.50 20.09
CA GLU A 141 3.18 22.49 21.55
C GLU A 141 4.32 23.30 22.18
N LYS A 142 5.57 23.07 21.79
CA LYS A 142 6.73 23.86 22.27
C LYS A 142 6.61 25.36 21.95
N ARG A 143 6.08 25.72 20.77
CA ARG A 143 5.86 27.15 20.44
C ARG A 143 4.78 27.78 21.33
N ILE A 144 3.69 27.06 21.57
CA ILE A 144 2.61 27.53 22.44
C ILE A 144 3.15 27.77 23.85
N ASP A 145 3.90 26.82 24.40
CA ASP A 145 4.50 26.94 25.73
C ASP A 145 5.44 28.16 25.83
N PHE A 146 6.31 28.33 24.84
CA PHE A 146 7.21 29.49 24.77
C PHE A 146 6.44 30.79 24.67
N LEU A 147 5.52 30.93 23.73
CA LEU A 147 4.73 32.16 23.54
C LEU A 147 3.86 32.46 24.76
N SER A 148 3.27 31.44 25.39
CA SER A 148 2.50 31.63 26.63
C SER A 148 3.36 32.17 27.75
N SER A 149 4.59 31.68 27.91
CA SER A 149 5.53 32.15 28.90
C SER A 149 5.93 33.61 28.64
N VAL A 150 6.30 33.94 27.40
CA VAL A 150 6.63 35.33 27.00
C VAL A 150 5.43 36.25 27.20
N THR A 151 4.23 35.84 26.82
CA THR A 151 3.02 36.65 27.02
C THR A 151 2.75 36.95 28.48
N LYS A 152 2.94 35.96 29.37
CA LYS A 152 2.78 36.18 30.81
C LYS A 152 3.76 37.23 31.35
N GLU A 153 5.03 37.19 30.93
CA GLU A 153 6.02 38.19 31.38
C GLU A 153 5.72 39.57 30.80
N LEU A 154 5.33 39.68 29.53
CA LEU A 154 4.90 40.96 28.94
C LEU A 154 3.68 41.53 29.65
N GLN A 155 2.70 40.71 30.02
CA GLN A 155 1.55 41.16 30.79
C GLN A 155 1.93 41.70 32.20
N LYS A 156 2.90 41.06 32.88
CA LYS A 156 3.41 41.57 34.15
C LYS A 156 4.06 42.95 34.00
N ILE A 157 4.89 43.08 32.96
CA ILE A 157 5.55 44.37 32.67
C ILE A 157 4.51 45.44 32.34
N SER A 158 3.54 45.16 31.47
CA SER A 158 2.47 46.08 31.10
C SER A 158 1.66 46.56 32.33
N LYS A 159 1.31 45.65 33.24
CA LYS A 159 0.62 46.01 34.50
C LYS A 159 1.46 46.90 35.37
N ALA A 160 2.77 46.63 35.51
CA ALA A 160 3.66 47.47 36.32
C ALA A 160 3.75 48.90 35.79
N PHE A 161 3.79 49.10 34.48
CA PHE A 161 3.74 50.44 33.88
C PHE A 161 2.39 51.14 34.07
N SER A 162 1.28 50.42 34.01
CA SER A 162 -0.06 51.00 34.18
C SER A 162 -0.29 51.47 35.60
N THR A 163 0.29 50.82 36.61
CA THR A 163 0.20 51.22 38.03
C THR A 163 1.16 52.36 38.41
N ALA A 164 2.21 52.58 37.62
CA ALA A 164 3.17 53.65 37.86
C ALA A 164 2.71 55.01 37.28
N THR A 165 1.62 55.08 36.52
CA THR A 165 1.13 56.28 35.83
C THR A 165 -0.08 56.89 36.56
N THR A 166 -0.50 56.37 37.71
CA THR A 166 -1.55 56.90 38.57
C THR A 166 -0.95 57.53 39.79
#